data_97d846178918fd270c39ad7e38c3a9bc
#
_entry.id   97d846178918fd270c39ad7e38c3a9bc
#
_cell.length_a   1.000
_cell.length_b   1.000
_cell.length_c   1.000
_cell.angle_alpha   90.00
_cell.angle_beta   90.00
_cell.angle_gamma   90.00
#
_symmetry.space_group_name_H-M   'P 1'
#
loop_
_entity.id
_entity.type
_entity.pdbx_description
1 polymer ?
#
loop_
_entity_poly.entity_id
_entity_poly.type
_entity_poly.pdbx_seq_one_letter_code
_entity_poly.pdbx_strand_id
1 'polypeptide(L)'
;MIDASASSFERDVIEASRSMPVLVDFWAPWCGPCRILGPLLERLELAYAGRLRVVKINSDQEPGLAAQFAVRSIPYVVAFVDGQPVDSFVGVLPERELRAFVDRLLPNPAEIERRKAARLQAAGDASGAAHALRAALVLEPNHDATRWALAQLLIDAGSSAALAEAATVLDGASKAGQGEARHRALALALSSRQRAADLPAADALAARVAADGSDLPARLELAQWHVGRREFDAALEQLLAIAALDRSFGDDVGRRTALAVFDLMADQPAAVSAWRRRLASVLSR
;
A
#
# COMPACT_ATOMS: atom_id res chain seq x y z
N MET A 1 31.03 -9.93 -11.42
CA MET A 1 31.61 -9.35 -10.18
C MET A 1 32.69 -8.36 -10.53
N ILE A 2 32.88 -7.29 -9.73
CA ILE A 2 33.94 -6.28 -9.85
C ILE A 2 34.76 -6.21 -8.58
N ASP A 3 36.07 -5.91 -8.72
CA ASP A 3 36.91 -5.61 -7.58
C ASP A 3 36.84 -4.11 -7.27
N ALA A 4 36.63 -3.77 -5.99
CA ALA A 4 36.56 -2.40 -5.53
C ALA A 4 37.63 -2.09 -4.46
N SER A 5 37.96 -0.82 -4.37
CA SER A 5 38.89 -0.25 -3.40
C SER A 5 38.21 0.88 -2.63
N ALA A 6 38.86 1.42 -1.60
CA ALA A 6 38.37 2.59 -0.88
C ALA A 6 38.04 3.77 -1.81
N SER A 7 38.79 3.95 -2.88
CA SER A 7 38.58 5.05 -3.86
C SER A 7 37.35 4.84 -4.75
N SER A 8 36.90 3.60 -4.99
CA SER A 8 35.78 3.28 -5.85
C SER A 8 34.51 2.88 -5.06
N PHE A 9 34.63 2.70 -3.74
CA PHE A 9 33.57 2.19 -2.86
C PHE A 9 32.28 3.03 -2.96
N GLU A 10 32.42 4.35 -2.93
CA GLU A 10 31.26 5.25 -3.02
C GLU A 10 30.47 4.97 -4.32
N ARG A 11 31.13 4.95 -5.47
CA ARG A 11 30.49 4.72 -6.76
C ARG A 11 29.97 3.29 -6.92
N ASP A 12 30.83 2.29 -6.61
CA ASP A 12 30.58 0.90 -6.96
C ASP A 12 29.65 0.18 -5.97
N VAL A 13 29.53 0.72 -4.74
CA VAL A 13 28.68 0.16 -3.67
C VAL A 13 27.57 1.13 -3.30
N ILE A 14 27.89 2.32 -2.79
CA ILE A 14 26.89 3.21 -2.19
C ILE A 14 25.92 3.73 -3.26
N GLU A 15 26.44 4.38 -4.32
CA GLU A 15 25.58 4.91 -5.40
C GLU A 15 24.88 3.79 -6.16
N ALA A 16 25.60 2.70 -6.46
CA ALA A 16 25.03 1.54 -7.15
C ALA A 16 23.88 0.90 -6.39
N SER A 17 23.97 0.84 -5.04
CA SER A 17 22.95 0.22 -4.20
C SER A 17 21.63 1.00 -4.15
N ARG A 18 21.59 2.23 -4.65
CA ARG A 18 20.35 3.01 -4.82
C ARG A 18 19.47 2.50 -5.97
N SER A 19 20.05 1.75 -6.90
CA SER A 19 19.33 1.22 -8.06
C SER A 19 19.06 -0.29 -7.98
N MET A 20 19.94 -1.03 -7.33
CA MET A 20 19.83 -2.49 -7.13
C MET A 20 20.65 -2.92 -5.91
N PRO A 21 20.28 -3.97 -5.19
CA PRO A 21 21.11 -4.52 -4.10
C PRO A 21 22.53 -4.81 -4.54
N VAL A 22 23.49 -4.48 -3.66
CA VAL A 22 24.92 -4.75 -3.86
C VAL A 22 25.40 -5.65 -2.72
N LEU A 23 25.97 -6.80 -3.05
CA LEU A 23 26.69 -7.66 -2.10
C LEU A 23 28.17 -7.30 -2.14
N VAL A 24 28.73 -6.97 -0.99
CA VAL A 24 30.15 -6.70 -0.81
C VAL A 24 30.80 -7.91 -0.15
N ASP A 25 31.63 -8.64 -0.88
CA ASP A 25 32.37 -9.81 -0.40
C ASP A 25 33.78 -9.41 0.05
N PHE A 26 34.01 -9.40 1.36
CA PHE A 26 35.32 -9.23 1.95
C PHE A 26 36.06 -10.56 1.93
N TRP A 27 37.15 -10.63 1.20
CA TRP A 27 37.92 -11.83 0.94
C TRP A 27 39.43 -11.63 1.03
N ALA A 28 40.23 -12.69 0.93
CA ALA A 28 41.69 -12.62 0.74
C ALA A 28 42.20 -13.84 -0.07
N PRO A 29 43.36 -13.72 -0.76
CA PRO A 29 43.89 -14.79 -1.61
C PRO A 29 44.18 -16.11 -0.89
N TRP A 30 44.57 -16.03 0.38
CA TRP A 30 44.88 -17.19 1.24
C TRP A 30 43.64 -17.87 1.84
N CYS A 31 42.47 -17.24 1.73
CA CYS A 31 41.24 -17.71 2.36
C CYS A 31 40.63 -18.88 1.55
N GLY A 32 40.75 -20.11 2.10
CA GLY A 32 40.20 -21.32 1.48
C GLY A 32 38.67 -21.24 1.25
N PRO A 33 37.86 -20.91 2.28
CA PRO A 33 36.41 -20.75 2.13
C PRO A 33 35.99 -19.66 1.12
N CYS A 34 36.75 -18.56 0.97
CA CYS A 34 36.47 -17.52 -0.01
C CYS A 34 36.55 -18.05 -1.45
N ARG A 35 37.46 -19.01 -1.73
CA ARG A 35 37.55 -19.65 -3.03
C ARG A 35 36.34 -20.52 -3.37
N ILE A 36 35.56 -20.93 -2.36
CA ILE A 36 34.30 -21.63 -2.57
C ILE A 36 33.14 -20.64 -2.76
N LEU A 37 33.08 -19.58 -1.96
CA LEU A 37 31.99 -18.62 -1.98
C LEU A 37 32.03 -17.76 -3.28
N GLY A 38 33.20 -17.29 -3.72
CA GLY A 38 33.32 -16.41 -4.87
C GLY A 38 32.58 -16.92 -6.12
N PRO A 39 32.85 -18.16 -6.60
CA PRO A 39 32.13 -18.71 -7.74
C PRO A 39 30.61 -18.89 -7.50
N LEU A 40 30.15 -19.07 -6.26
CA LEU A 40 28.73 -19.11 -5.93
C LEU A 40 28.09 -17.73 -6.09
N LEU A 41 28.73 -16.68 -5.58
CA LEU A 41 28.28 -15.30 -5.73
C LEU A 41 28.28 -14.84 -7.21
N GLU A 42 29.29 -15.25 -7.98
CA GLU A 42 29.36 -14.96 -9.42
C GLU A 42 28.18 -15.57 -10.20
N ARG A 43 27.90 -16.85 -9.96
CA ARG A 43 26.71 -17.50 -10.55
C ARG A 43 25.41 -16.85 -10.10
N LEU A 44 25.34 -16.41 -8.85
CA LEU A 44 24.19 -15.74 -8.30
C LEU A 44 23.96 -14.40 -9.02
N GLU A 45 24.99 -13.56 -9.17
CA GLU A 45 24.92 -12.29 -9.92
C GLU A 45 24.40 -12.51 -11.35
N LEU A 46 24.93 -13.52 -12.05
CA LEU A 46 24.47 -13.87 -13.41
C LEU A 46 23.00 -14.34 -13.42
N ALA A 47 22.60 -15.16 -12.45
CA ALA A 47 21.24 -15.67 -12.37
C ALA A 47 20.19 -14.56 -12.10
N TYR A 48 20.59 -13.51 -11.39
CA TYR A 48 19.70 -12.35 -11.11
C TYR A 48 19.73 -11.27 -12.21
N ALA A 49 20.51 -11.45 -13.28
CA ALA A 49 20.45 -10.68 -14.54
C ALA A 49 20.28 -9.16 -14.35
N GLY A 50 21.23 -8.51 -13.70
CA GLY A 50 21.24 -7.05 -13.50
C GLY A 50 20.32 -6.54 -12.36
N ARG A 51 19.66 -7.43 -11.61
CA ARG A 51 18.92 -7.07 -10.41
C ARG A 51 19.74 -7.17 -9.13
N LEU A 52 20.98 -7.64 -9.22
CA LEU A 52 21.94 -7.81 -8.14
C LEU A 52 23.31 -7.45 -8.68
N ARG A 53 24.14 -6.81 -7.88
CA ARG A 53 25.57 -6.60 -8.14
C ARG A 53 26.39 -7.26 -7.04
N VAL A 54 27.52 -7.87 -7.41
CA VAL A 54 28.50 -8.38 -6.46
C VAL A 54 29.82 -7.64 -6.62
N VAL A 55 30.31 -7.11 -5.52
CA VAL A 55 31.57 -6.36 -5.39
C VAL A 55 32.50 -7.11 -4.46
N LYS A 56 33.77 -7.27 -4.86
CA LYS A 56 34.79 -7.92 -4.04
C LYS A 56 35.74 -6.87 -3.46
N ILE A 57 36.10 -7.03 -2.20
CA ILE A 57 37.07 -6.20 -1.49
C ILE A 57 38.13 -7.10 -0.89
N ASN A 58 39.37 -6.95 -1.32
CA ASN A 58 40.51 -7.66 -0.73
C ASN A 58 40.84 -7.03 0.62
N SER A 59 40.57 -7.73 1.72
CA SER A 59 40.77 -7.25 3.10
C SER A 59 42.23 -6.95 3.42
N ASP A 60 43.18 -7.63 2.75
CA ASP A 60 44.60 -7.38 2.93
C ASP A 60 45.05 -6.06 2.27
N GLN A 61 44.40 -5.68 1.15
CA GLN A 61 44.70 -4.45 0.41
C GLN A 61 43.89 -3.27 0.92
N GLU A 62 42.72 -3.52 1.49
CA GLU A 62 41.78 -2.50 1.97
C GLU A 62 41.46 -2.67 3.48
N PRO A 63 42.49 -2.65 4.38
CA PRO A 63 42.28 -2.86 5.81
C PRO A 63 41.40 -1.77 6.45
N GLY A 64 41.39 -0.56 5.88
CA GLY A 64 40.53 0.54 6.32
C GLY A 64 39.04 0.23 6.14
N LEU A 65 38.65 -0.29 4.95
CA LEU A 65 37.27 -0.73 4.70
C LEU A 65 36.91 -1.93 5.58
N ALA A 66 37.80 -2.91 5.70
CA ALA A 66 37.57 -4.07 6.56
C ALA A 66 37.34 -3.66 8.03
N ALA A 67 38.09 -2.67 8.53
CA ALA A 67 37.89 -2.11 9.88
C ALA A 67 36.57 -1.33 10.00
N GLN A 68 36.22 -0.52 8.98
CA GLN A 68 34.97 0.25 8.95
C GLN A 68 33.73 -0.65 9.06
N PHE A 69 33.73 -1.81 8.39
CA PHE A 69 32.64 -2.78 8.44
C PHE A 69 32.83 -3.85 9.52
N ALA A 70 33.74 -3.65 10.44
CA ALA A 70 34.04 -4.55 11.56
C ALA A 70 34.27 -6.02 11.12
N VAL A 71 34.96 -6.24 10.00
CA VAL A 71 35.27 -7.57 9.45
C VAL A 71 36.22 -8.29 10.40
N ARG A 72 35.73 -9.30 11.11
CA ARG A 72 36.51 -10.10 12.07
C ARG A 72 36.96 -11.43 11.51
N SER A 73 36.29 -11.92 10.49
CA SER A 73 36.59 -13.17 9.81
C SER A 73 36.12 -13.10 8.37
N ILE A 74 36.78 -13.82 7.46
CA ILE A 74 36.45 -13.89 6.03
C ILE A 74 36.13 -15.33 5.63
N PRO A 75 35.27 -15.56 4.59
CA PRO A 75 34.53 -14.52 3.86
C PRO A 75 33.48 -13.83 4.75
N TYR A 76 33.31 -12.54 4.53
CA TYR A 76 32.25 -11.75 5.14
C TYR A 76 31.52 -10.99 4.06
N VAL A 77 30.21 -11.16 3.97
CA VAL A 77 29.40 -10.50 2.95
C VAL A 77 28.45 -9.51 3.61
N VAL A 78 28.46 -8.27 3.12
CA VAL A 78 27.55 -7.20 3.54
C VAL A 78 26.65 -6.83 2.37
N ALA A 79 25.35 -6.76 2.61
CA ALA A 79 24.37 -6.35 1.62
C ALA A 79 24.04 -4.86 1.79
N PHE A 80 24.05 -4.13 0.69
CA PHE A 80 23.70 -2.71 0.61
C PHE A 80 22.43 -2.53 -0.22
N VAL A 81 21.51 -1.70 0.30
CA VAL A 81 20.30 -1.25 -0.38
C VAL A 81 20.10 0.24 -0.05
N ASP A 82 19.77 1.04 -1.05
CA ASP A 82 19.55 2.49 -0.91
C ASP A 82 20.71 3.25 -0.21
N GLY A 83 21.96 2.83 -0.47
CA GLY A 83 23.17 3.43 0.09
C GLY A 83 23.50 3.00 1.51
N GLN A 84 22.76 2.08 2.10
CA GLN A 84 22.93 1.65 3.50
C GLN A 84 23.20 0.13 3.59
N PRO A 85 24.06 -0.31 4.53
CA PRO A 85 24.17 -1.72 4.87
C PRO A 85 22.90 -2.17 5.59
N VAL A 86 22.27 -3.25 5.08
CA VAL A 86 20.96 -3.73 5.57
C VAL A 86 21.02 -5.13 6.16
N ASP A 87 21.94 -5.98 5.72
CA ASP A 87 22.09 -7.36 6.21
C ASP A 87 23.52 -7.88 5.96
N SER A 88 23.94 -8.94 6.62
CA SER A 88 25.27 -9.52 6.42
C SER A 88 25.32 -10.99 6.83
N PHE A 89 26.32 -11.72 6.34
CA PHE A 89 26.64 -13.07 6.83
C PHE A 89 28.15 -13.33 6.79
N VAL A 90 28.56 -14.32 7.57
CA VAL A 90 29.94 -14.80 7.70
C VAL A 90 30.04 -16.24 7.17
N GLY A 91 31.12 -16.52 6.44
CA GLY A 91 31.40 -17.88 5.96
C GLY A 91 30.70 -18.23 4.65
N VAL A 92 30.68 -19.51 4.31
CA VAL A 92 30.06 -20.03 3.09
C VAL A 92 28.65 -20.50 3.40
N LEU A 93 27.66 -19.91 2.71
CA LEU A 93 26.29 -20.39 2.75
C LEU A 93 26.02 -21.32 1.57
N PRO A 94 25.17 -22.36 1.75
CA PRO A 94 24.64 -23.14 0.64
C PRO A 94 23.90 -22.26 -0.38
N GLU A 95 23.92 -22.64 -1.65
CA GLU A 95 23.30 -21.85 -2.73
C GLU A 95 21.83 -21.48 -2.45
N ARG A 96 21.07 -22.39 -1.85
CA ARG A 96 19.67 -22.16 -1.47
C ARG A 96 19.54 -20.99 -0.47
N GLU A 97 20.43 -20.94 0.51
CA GLU A 97 20.42 -19.88 1.54
C GLU A 97 20.92 -18.56 0.96
N LEU A 98 21.91 -18.58 0.05
CA LEU A 98 22.34 -17.39 -0.69
C LEU A 98 21.21 -16.81 -1.55
N ARG A 99 20.44 -17.66 -2.24
CA ARG A 99 19.26 -17.21 -2.99
C ARG A 99 18.22 -16.59 -2.06
N ALA A 100 17.89 -17.26 -0.97
CA ALA A 100 16.94 -16.73 0.01
C ALA A 100 17.42 -15.40 0.64
N PHE A 101 18.74 -15.25 0.86
CA PHE A 101 19.32 -13.99 1.31
C PHE A 101 19.12 -12.88 0.29
N VAL A 102 19.42 -13.11 -0.99
CA VAL A 102 19.24 -12.11 -2.07
C VAL A 102 17.76 -11.81 -2.31
N ASP A 103 16.88 -12.80 -2.30
CA ASP A 103 15.45 -12.60 -2.53
C ASP A 103 14.82 -11.66 -1.48
N ARG A 104 15.33 -11.66 -0.25
CA ARG A 104 14.89 -10.68 0.78
C ARG A 104 15.35 -9.25 0.51
N LEU A 105 16.47 -9.08 -0.23
CA LEU A 105 17.02 -7.76 -0.56
C LEU A 105 16.35 -7.15 -1.80
N LEU A 106 15.81 -7.99 -2.67
CA LEU A 106 15.19 -7.52 -3.90
C LEU A 106 13.85 -6.85 -3.60
N PRO A 107 13.54 -5.74 -4.28
CA PRO A 107 12.22 -5.16 -4.21
C PRO A 107 11.18 -6.21 -4.61
N ASN A 108 10.16 -6.38 -3.77
CA ASN A 108 9.03 -7.24 -4.10
C ASN A 108 8.35 -6.73 -5.39
N PRO A 109 8.18 -7.58 -6.44
CA PRO A 109 7.58 -7.15 -7.70
C PRO A 109 6.19 -6.50 -7.52
N ALA A 110 5.38 -6.98 -6.58
CA ALA A 110 4.09 -6.36 -6.27
C ALA A 110 4.26 -4.95 -5.66
N GLU A 111 5.30 -4.75 -4.84
CA GLU A 111 5.61 -3.43 -4.29
C GLU A 111 6.09 -2.44 -5.37
N ILE A 112 6.83 -2.90 -6.38
CA ILE A 112 7.21 -2.08 -7.54
C ILE A 112 5.95 -1.57 -8.25
N GLU A 113 4.97 -2.45 -8.50
CA GLU A 113 3.71 -2.06 -9.14
C GLU A 113 2.88 -1.13 -8.24
N ARG A 114 2.84 -1.34 -6.90
CA ARG A 114 2.19 -0.41 -5.96
C ARG A 114 2.82 0.99 -5.99
N ARG A 115 4.14 1.09 -5.95
CA ARG A 115 4.86 2.39 -6.04
C ARG A 115 4.64 3.08 -7.39
N LYS A 116 4.57 2.30 -8.48
CA LYS A 116 4.21 2.81 -9.81
C LYS A 116 2.79 3.36 -9.81
N ALA A 117 1.82 2.64 -9.24
CA ALA A 117 0.44 3.10 -9.12
C ALA A 117 0.34 4.41 -8.34
N ALA A 118 1.03 4.52 -7.20
CA ALA A 118 1.05 5.75 -6.40
C ALA A 118 1.59 6.96 -7.19
N ARG A 119 2.67 6.76 -7.97
CA ARG A 119 3.23 7.82 -8.83
C ARG A 119 2.27 8.23 -9.93
N LEU A 120 1.61 7.28 -10.59
CA LEU A 120 0.64 7.54 -11.66
C LEU A 120 -0.59 8.27 -11.10
N GLN A 121 -1.07 7.88 -9.93
CA GLN A 121 -2.17 8.54 -9.24
C GLN A 121 -1.81 10.00 -8.88
N ALA A 122 -0.61 10.24 -8.36
CA ALA A 122 -0.12 11.60 -8.08
C ALA A 122 0.02 12.46 -9.34
N ALA A 123 0.28 11.84 -10.50
CA ALA A 123 0.33 12.51 -11.81
C ALA A 123 -1.05 12.67 -12.47
N GLY A 124 -2.15 12.22 -11.81
CA GLY A 124 -3.52 12.28 -12.34
C GLY A 124 -3.87 11.16 -13.33
N ASP A 125 -2.98 10.20 -13.59
CA ASP A 125 -3.25 9.03 -14.44
C ASP A 125 -3.92 7.91 -13.63
N ALA A 126 -5.23 8.05 -13.39
CA ALA A 126 -6.03 7.07 -12.68
C ALA A 126 -6.11 5.72 -13.42
N SER A 127 -6.11 5.74 -14.76
CA SER A 127 -6.17 4.52 -15.59
C SER A 127 -4.89 3.71 -15.47
N GLY A 128 -3.73 4.35 -15.62
CA GLY A 128 -2.43 3.72 -15.43
C GLY A 128 -2.23 3.21 -13.99
N ALA A 129 -2.69 3.98 -12.98
CA ALA A 129 -2.65 3.56 -11.59
C ALA A 129 -3.49 2.29 -11.35
N ALA A 130 -4.72 2.22 -11.87
CA ALA A 130 -5.56 1.03 -11.78
C ALA A 130 -4.93 -0.19 -12.47
N HIS A 131 -4.29 0.01 -13.63
CA HIS A 131 -3.56 -1.07 -14.31
C HIS A 131 -2.42 -1.63 -13.45
N ALA A 132 -1.61 -0.77 -12.85
CA ALA A 132 -0.50 -1.17 -11.98
C ALA A 132 -1.00 -1.89 -10.70
N LEU A 133 -2.13 -1.43 -10.10
CA LEU A 133 -2.72 -2.11 -8.93
C LEU A 133 -3.26 -3.50 -9.29
N ARG A 134 -3.84 -3.68 -10.49
CA ARG A 134 -4.24 -5.02 -10.96
C ARG A 134 -3.04 -5.94 -11.10
N ALA A 135 -1.93 -5.45 -11.67
CA ALA A 135 -0.69 -6.21 -11.78
C ALA A 135 -0.15 -6.60 -10.38
N ALA A 136 -0.19 -5.68 -9.41
CA ALA A 136 0.19 -5.98 -8.02
C ALA A 136 -0.70 -7.06 -7.39
N LEU A 137 -2.00 -7.07 -7.64
CA LEU A 137 -2.93 -8.08 -7.13
C LEU A 137 -2.77 -9.45 -7.80
N VAL A 138 -2.31 -9.51 -9.06
CA VAL A 138 -1.92 -10.78 -9.71
C VAL A 138 -0.73 -11.41 -8.99
N LEU A 139 0.23 -10.58 -8.54
CA LEU A 139 1.43 -11.04 -7.83
C LEU A 139 1.14 -11.37 -6.35
N GLU A 140 0.29 -10.59 -5.70
CA GLU A 140 -0.13 -10.76 -4.30
C GLU A 140 -1.66 -10.74 -4.17
N PRO A 141 -2.35 -11.84 -4.47
CA PRO A 141 -3.81 -11.87 -4.51
C PRO A 141 -4.51 -11.57 -3.18
N ASN A 142 -3.83 -11.76 -2.05
CA ASN A 142 -4.40 -11.55 -0.71
C ASN A 142 -4.02 -10.23 -0.06
N HIS A 143 -3.48 -9.26 -0.83
CA HIS A 143 -3.06 -7.98 -0.28
C HIS A 143 -4.22 -6.98 -0.25
N ASP A 144 -4.98 -6.96 0.85
CA ASP A 144 -6.21 -6.16 0.99
C ASP A 144 -5.99 -4.66 0.79
N ALA A 145 -4.89 -4.08 1.27
CA ALA A 145 -4.60 -2.66 1.04
C ALA A 145 -4.50 -2.29 -0.46
N THR A 146 -3.96 -3.18 -1.31
CA THR A 146 -3.96 -2.98 -2.77
C THR A 146 -5.38 -3.07 -3.34
N ARG A 147 -6.23 -3.96 -2.79
CA ARG A 147 -7.65 -4.04 -3.16
C ARG A 147 -8.40 -2.75 -2.86
N TRP A 148 -8.17 -2.19 -1.67
CA TRP A 148 -8.82 -0.92 -1.29
C TRP A 148 -8.42 0.22 -2.21
N ALA A 149 -7.14 0.30 -2.57
CA ALA A 149 -6.64 1.32 -3.51
C ALA A 149 -7.27 1.17 -4.89
N LEU A 150 -7.34 -0.06 -5.43
CA LEU A 150 -7.98 -0.32 -6.72
C LEU A 150 -9.49 -0.05 -6.69
N ALA A 151 -10.19 -0.55 -5.67
CA ALA A 151 -11.63 -0.33 -5.51
C ALA A 151 -11.96 1.16 -5.44
N GLN A 152 -11.17 1.95 -4.70
CA GLN A 152 -11.36 3.41 -4.64
C GLN A 152 -11.26 4.06 -6.02
N LEU A 153 -10.21 3.76 -6.80
CA LEU A 153 -10.03 4.31 -8.15
C LEU A 153 -11.19 3.93 -9.08
N LEU A 154 -11.66 2.69 -9.00
CA LEU A 154 -12.77 2.20 -9.81
C LEU A 154 -14.11 2.86 -9.43
N ILE A 155 -14.37 3.06 -8.14
CA ILE A 155 -15.56 3.77 -7.65
C ILE A 155 -15.50 5.24 -8.09
N ASP A 156 -14.34 5.88 -8.02
CA ASP A 156 -14.16 7.28 -8.43
C ASP A 156 -14.35 7.45 -9.95
N ALA A 157 -13.93 6.48 -10.76
CA ALA A 157 -14.17 6.45 -12.20
C ALA A 157 -15.66 6.37 -12.55
N GLY A 158 -16.48 5.69 -11.76
CA GLY A 158 -17.94 5.75 -11.77
C GLY A 158 -18.63 5.15 -13.00
N SER A 159 -17.90 4.59 -13.97
CA SER A 159 -18.53 3.89 -15.09
C SER A 159 -19.15 2.56 -14.65
N SER A 160 -20.21 2.10 -15.31
CA SER A 160 -20.87 0.82 -14.99
C SER A 160 -19.89 -0.35 -14.94
N ALA A 161 -18.96 -0.42 -15.90
CA ALA A 161 -17.91 -1.45 -15.92
C ALA A 161 -16.95 -1.33 -14.72
N ALA A 162 -16.52 -0.10 -14.36
CA ALA A 162 -15.64 0.11 -13.23
C ALA A 162 -16.34 -0.24 -11.90
N LEU A 163 -17.61 0.12 -11.74
CA LEU A 163 -18.38 -0.22 -10.53
C LEU A 163 -18.60 -1.75 -10.41
N ALA A 164 -18.83 -2.45 -11.51
CA ALA A 164 -18.91 -3.91 -11.51
C ALA A 164 -17.58 -4.57 -11.13
N GLU A 165 -16.46 -4.05 -11.65
CA GLU A 165 -15.12 -4.51 -11.24
C GLU A 165 -14.83 -4.20 -9.79
N ALA A 166 -15.19 -3.01 -9.29
CA ALA A 166 -15.01 -2.64 -7.89
C ALA A 166 -15.73 -3.61 -6.95
N ALA A 167 -16.94 -4.06 -7.30
CA ALA A 167 -17.65 -5.10 -6.56
C ALA A 167 -16.83 -6.39 -6.47
N THR A 168 -16.36 -6.90 -7.60
CA THR A 168 -15.55 -8.12 -7.66
C THR A 168 -14.25 -7.99 -6.85
N VAL A 169 -13.59 -6.82 -6.93
CA VAL A 169 -12.37 -6.53 -6.16
C VAL A 169 -12.65 -6.54 -4.66
N LEU A 170 -13.74 -5.95 -4.19
CA LEU A 170 -14.11 -5.93 -2.78
C LEU A 170 -14.53 -7.32 -2.26
N ASP A 171 -15.28 -8.08 -3.05
CA ASP A 171 -15.69 -9.45 -2.69
C ASP A 171 -14.51 -10.40 -2.53
N GLY A 172 -13.41 -10.14 -3.22
CA GLY A 172 -12.17 -10.90 -3.11
C GLY A 172 -11.34 -10.60 -1.85
N ALA A 173 -11.81 -9.77 -0.93
CA ALA A 173 -11.10 -9.46 0.30
C ALA A 173 -10.96 -10.67 1.23
N SER A 174 -9.86 -10.71 2.00
CA SER A 174 -9.67 -11.70 3.04
C SER A 174 -10.77 -11.62 4.11
N LYS A 175 -11.00 -12.70 4.87
CA LYS A 175 -11.96 -12.67 5.98
C LYS A 175 -11.65 -11.58 7.01
N ALA A 176 -10.37 -11.31 7.25
CA ALA A 176 -9.95 -10.21 8.13
C ALA A 176 -10.25 -8.86 7.47
N GLY A 177 -9.91 -8.69 6.20
CA GLY A 177 -10.14 -7.47 5.44
C GLY A 177 -11.62 -7.08 5.33
N GLN A 178 -12.54 -8.05 5.18
CA GLN A 178 -13.98 -7.80 5.19
C GLN A 178 -14.47 -7.19 6.49
N GLY A 179 -13.79 -7.46 7.61
CA GLY A 179 -14.07 -6.86 8.93
C GLY A 179 -13.53 -5.43 9.10
N GLU A 180 -12.67 -4.96 8.20
CA GLU A 180 -12.04 -3.65 8.32
C GLU A 180 -13.02 -2.49 8.05
N ALA A 181 -12.77 -1.36 8.72
CA ALA A 181 -13.53 -0.13 8.52
C ALA A 181 -13.44 0.34 7.05
N ARG A 182 -12.26 0.25 6.45
CA ARG A 182 -12.03 0.64 5.05
C ARG A 182 -12.86 -0.17 4.05
N HIS A 183 -13.00 -1.48 4.25
CA HIS A 183 -13.86 -2.32 3.42
C HIS A 183 -15.32 -1.84 3.48
N ARG A 184 -15.85 -1.64 4.70
CA ARG A 184 -17.25 -1.17 4.88
C ARG A 184 -17.49 0.19 4.25
N ALA A 185 -16.52 1.10 4.37
CA ALA A 185 -16.58 2.42 3.74
C ALA A 185 -16.64 2.34 2.21
N LEU A 186 -15.77 1.53 1.60
CA LEU A 186 -15.76 1.34 0.14
C LEU A 186 -17.02 0.62 -0.36
N ALA A 187 -17.52 -0.37 0.38
CA ALA A 187 -18.79 -1.03 0.07
C ALA A 187 -19.98 -0.05 0.11
N LEU A 188 -20.00 0.86 1.11
CA LEU A 188 -20.98 1.93 1.17
C LEU A 188 -20.86 2.88 -0.05
N ALA A 189 -19.65 3.34 -0.37
CA ALA A 189 -19.43 4.23 -1.51
C ALA A 189 -19.85 3.58 -2.83
N LEU A 190 -19.51 2.30 -3.03
CA LEU A 190 -19.90 1.51 -4.20
C LEU A 190 -21.43 1.41 -4.30
N SER A 191 -22.09 0.93 -3.25
CA SER A 191 -23.55 0.75 -3.25
C SER A 191 -24.28 2.09 -3.44
N SER A 192 -23.81 3.17 -2.82
CA SER A 192 -24.38 4.51 -3.00
C SER A 192 -24.19 5.02 -4.44
N ARG A 193 -23.04 4.74 -5.05
CA ARG A 193 -22.77 5.13 -6.45
C ARG A 193 -23.63 4.33 -7.43
N GLN A 194 -23.82 3.05 -7.20
CA GLN A 194 -24.68 2.19 -8.03
C GLN A 194 -26.15 2.62 -7.92
N ARG A 195 -26.62 2.88 -6.71
CA ARG A 195 -28.02 3.30 -6.46
C ARG A 195 -28.32 4.73 -6.92
N ALA A 196 -27.32 5.60 -7.03
CA ALA A 196 -27.54 7.00 -7.38
C ALA A 196 -28.30 7.19 -8.72
N ALA A 197 -28.24 6.21 -9.63
CA ALA A 197 -29.01 6.22 -10.86
C ALA A 197 -30.52 5.90 -10.66
N ASP A 198 -30.86 5.16 -9.60
CA ASP A 198 -32.20 4.65 -9.32
C ASP A 198 -32.93 5.50 -8.26
N LEU A 199 -32.19 6.35 -7.51
CA LEU A 199 -32.76 7.22 -6.52
C LEU A 199 -33.51 8.40 -7.15
N PRO A 200 -34.58 8.91 -6.50
CA PRO A 200 -35.20 10.18 -6.88
C PRO A 200 -34.14 11.30 -6.92
N ALA A 201 -34.40 12.33 -7.73
CA ALA A 201 -33.53 13.50 -7.76
C ALA A 201 -33.37 14.09 -6.33
N ALA A 202 -32.17 14.60 -6.04
CA ALA A 202 -31.88 15.17 -4.71
C ALA A 202 -32.91 16.23 -4.29
N ASP A 203 -33.35 17.06 -5.22
CA ASP A 203 -34.35 18.10 -4.95
C ASP A 203 -35.69 17.50 -4.49
N ALA A 204 -36.10 16.37 -5.05
CA ALA A 204 -37.32 15.68 -4.65
C ALA A 204 -37.19 15.06 -3.26
N LEU A 205 -36.03 14.48 -2.95
CA LEU A 205 -35.73 13.94 -1.61
C LEU A 205 -35.63 15.07 -0.57
N ALA A 206 -34.95 16.18 -0.92
CA ALA A 206 -34.84 17.34 -0.06
C ALA A 206 -36.22 17.99 0.20
N ALA A 207 -37.10 18.05 -0.81
CA ALA A 207 -38.46 18.53 -0.66
C ALA A 207 -39.29 17.64 0.29
N ARG A 208 -39.15 16.31 0.23
CA ARG A 208 -39.78 15.38 1.19
C ARG A 208 -39.30 15.64 2.61
N VAL A 209 -37.98 15.74 2.79
CA VAL A 209 -37.38 16.05 4.11
C VAL A 209 -37.81 17.41 4.65
N ALA A 210 -38.00 18.41 3.78
CA ALA A 210 -38.47 19.73 4.15
C ALA A 210 -39.95 19.73 4.55
N ALA A 211 -40.77 18.92 3.87
CA ALA A 211 -42.20 18.77 4.17
C ALA A 211 -42.44 17.97 5.49
N ASP A 212 -41.64 16.94 5.69
CA ASP A 212 -41.66 16.13 6.93
C ASP A 212 -40.21 15.88 7.40
N GLY A 213 -39.79 16.64 8.39
CA GLY A 213 -38.48 16.48 9.03
C GLY A 213 -38.25 15.13 9.70
N SER A 214 -39.27 14.34 9.93
CA SER A 214 -39.21 12.99 10.51
C SER A 214 -39.23 11.86 9.47
N ASP A 215 -39.28 12.17 8.15
CA ASP A 215 -39.16 11.17 7.08
C ASP A 215 -37.74 10.57 7.04
N LEU A 216 -37.49 9.62 7.94
CA LEU A 216 -36.19 8.95 8.07
C LEU A 216 -35.76 8.18 6.78
N PRO A 217 -36.69 7.49 6.06
CA PRO A 217 -36.37 6.91 4.77
C PRO A 217 -35.87 7.92 3.76
N ALA A 218 -36.54 9.08 3.61
CA ALA A 218 -36.10 10.12 2.67
C ALA A 218 -34.74 10.71 3.06
N ARG A 219 -34.48 10.91 4.35
CA ARG A 219 -33.17 11.35 4.84
C ARG A 219 -32.08 10.34 4.52
N LEU A 220 -32.34 9.05 4.67
CA LEU A 220 -31.36 7.99 4.37
C LEU A 220 -31.06 7.93 2.84
N GLU A 221 -32.09 8.00 2.01
CA GLU A 221 -31.93 8.05 0.55
C GLU A 221 -31.14 9.30 0.13
N LEU A 222 -31.42 10.47 0.70
CA LEU A 222 -30.70 11.71 0.45
C LEU A 222 -29.23 11.62 0.91
N ALA A 223 -28.98 11.02 2.08
CA ALA A 223 -27.61 10.78 2.54
C ALA A 223 -26.84 9.85 1.57
N GLN A 224 -27.47 8.76 1.11
CA GLN A 224 -26.87 7.83 0.15
C GLN A 224 -26.57 8.54 -1.20
N TRP A 225 -27.49 9.38 -1.65
CA TRP A 225 -27.30 10.19 -2.85
C TRP A 225 -26.07 11.09 -2.74
N HIS A 226 -25.90 11.80 -1.60
CA HIS A 226 -24.74 12.65 -1.32
C HIS A 226 -23.44 11.84 -1.20
N VAL A 227 -23.47 10.66 -0.54
CA VAL A 227 -22.30 9.77 -0.48
C VAL A 227 -21.84 9.37 -1.88
N GLY A 228 -22.78 8.98 -2.76
CA GLY A 228 -22.48 8.61 -4.14
C GLY A 228 -21.82 9.74 -4.95
N ARG A 229 -22.02 10.99 -4.58
CA ARG A 229 -21.43 12.18 -5.20
C ARG A 229 -20.22 12.74 -4.44
N ARG A 230 -19.81 12.11 -3.35
CA ARG A 230 -18.75 12.56 -2.43
C ARG A 230 -19.05 13.89 -1.73
N GLU A 231 -20.31 14.24 -1.59
CA GLU A 231 -20.79 15.39 -0.85
C GLU A 231 -20.96 15.01 0.63
N PHE A 232 -19.83 14.68 1.27
CA PHE A 232 -19.83 14.01 2.57
C PHE A 232 -20.42 14.86 3.71
N ASP A 233 -20.21 16.17 3.69
CA ASP A 233 -20.79 17.06 4.70
C ASP A 233 -22.33 17.04 4.66
N ALA A 234 -22.91 17.11 3.45
CA ALA A 234 -24.35 17.02 3.26
C ALA A 234 -24.91 15.65 3.66
N ALA A 235 -24.17 14.58 3.35
CA ALA A 235 -24.53 13.23 3.80
C ALA A 235 -24.55 13.13 5.33
N LEU A 236 -23.51 13.64 6.01
CA LEU A 236 -23.38 13.61 7.46
C LEU A 236 -24.48 14.43 8.17
N GLU A 237 -24.91 15.57 7.61
CA GLU A 237 -26.06 16.31 8.14
C GLU A 237 -27.32 15.43 8.21
N GLN A 238 -27.65 14.69 7.15
CA GLN A 238 -28.80 13.81 7.13
C GLN A 238 -28.64 12.63 8.10
N LEU A 239 -27.44 12.02 8.14
CA LEU A 239 -27.17 10.88 9.01
C LEU A 239 -27.22 11.23 10.50
N LEU A 240 -26.70 12.40 10.88
CA LEU A 240 -26.80 12.89 12.24
C LEU A 240 -28.24 13.24 12.62
N ALA A 241 -29.03 13.78 11.69
CA ALA A 241 -30.44 14.00 11.91
C ALA A 241 -31.22 12.69 12.16
N ILE A 242 -30.92 11.64 11.39
CA ILE A 242 -31.48 10.29 11.63
C ILE A 242 -31.12 9.81 13.04
N ALA A 243 -29.84 9.86 13.42
CA ALA A 243 -29.36 9.42 14.73
C ALA A 243 -29.97 10.24 15.90
N ALA A 244 -30.31 11.52 15.67
CA ALA A 244 -30.94 12.38 16.64
C ALA A 244 -32.43 12.08 16.81
N LEU A 245 -33.14 11.73 15.74
CA LEU A 245 -34.57 11.49 15.71
C LEU A 245 -34.93 10.07 16.19
N ASP A 246 -34.22 9.07 15.68
CA ASP A 246 -34.40 7.66 16.09
C ASP A 246 -33.11 6.88 15.93
N ARG A 247 -32.47 6.54 17.04
CA ARG A 247 -31.26 5.72 17.07
C ARG A 247 -31.47 4.28 16.61
N SER A 248 -32.67 3.74 16.79
CA SER A 248 -32.96 2.36 16.45
C SER A 248 -33.29 2.16 14.97
N PHE A 249 -33.58 3.25 14.25
CA PHE A 249 -33.95 3.19 12.84
C PHE A 249 -32.91 2.43 12.01
N GLY A 250 -33.36 1.40 11.27
CA GLY A 250 -32.52 0.59 10.40
C GLY A 250 -31.31 -0.02 11.09
N ASP A 251 -31.44 -0.45 12.35
CA ASP A 251 -30.35 -1.02 13.16
C ASP A 251 -29.17 -0.03 13.30
N ASP A 252 -29.47 1.16 13.81
CA ASP A 252 -28.52 2.25 14.04
C ASP A 252 -27.82 2.74 12.72
N VAL A 253 -28.58 2.73 11.61
CA VAL A 253 -28.03 3.04 10.28
C VAL A 253 -27.41 4.45 10.22
N GLY A 254 -27.99 5.43 10.92
CA GLY A 254 -27.47 6.79 10.97
C GLY A 254 -26.03 6.85 11.47
N ARG A 255 -25.76 6.26 12.64
CA ARG A 255 -24.40 6.22 13.23
C ARG A 255 -23.46 5.32 12.42
N ARG A 256 -23.89 4.10 12.08
CA ARG A 256 -23.03 3.16 11.33
C ARG A 256 -22.57 3.74 9.99
N THR A 257 -23.49 4.38 9.27
CA THR A 257 -23.16 5.02 7.98
C THR A 257 -22.28 6.25 8.18
N ALA A 258 -22.53 7.07 9.22
CA ALA A 258 -21.66 8.22 9.51
C ALA A 258 -20.21 7.78 9.81
N LEU A 259 -20.01 6.69 10.56
CA LEU A 259 -18.66 6.15 10.80
C LEU A 259 -17.98 5.70 9.50
N ALA A 260 -18.71 5.05 8.59
CA ALA A 260 -18.18 4.66 7.29
C ALA A 260 -17.84 5.88 6.41
N VAL A 261 -18.62 6.95 6.47
CA VAL A 261 -18.32 8.23 5.78
C VAL A 261 -17.05 8.86 6.35
N PHE A 262 -16.80 8.80 7.66
CA PHE A 262 -15.53 9.28 8.24
C PHE A 262 -14.30 8.56 7.67
N ASP A 263 -14.42 7.26 7.40
CA ASP A 263 -13.32 6.51 6.77
C ASP A 263 -13.13 6.86 5.29
N LEU A 264 -14.20 7.31 4.59
CA LEU A 264 -14.10 7.86 3.23
C LEU A 264 -13.42 9.25 3.22
N MET A 265 -13.49 10.00 4.33
CA MET A 265 -12.89 11.32 4.51
C MET A 265 -11.52 11.28 5.20
N ALA A 266 -10.81 10.15 5.16
CA ALA A 266 -9.54 9.99 5.88
C ALA A 266 -8.45 11.01 5.49
N ASP A 267 -8.55 11.60 4.31
CA ASP A 267 -7.70 12.70 3.82
C ASP A 267 -8.06 14.08 4.42
N GLN A 268 -9.16 14.19 5.18
CA GLN A 268 -9.68 15.43 5.77
C GLN A 268 -9.78 15.33 7.31
N PRO A 269 -8.67 15.12 8.04
CA PRO A 269 -8.70 14.79 9.48
C PRO A 269 -9.35 15.88 10.36
N ALA A 270 -9.23 17.14 9.99
CA ALA A 270 -9.85 18.25 10.73
C ALA A 270 -11.38 18.22 10.61
N ALA A 271 -11.93 18.00 9.40
CA ALA A 271 -13.35 17.86 9.15
C ALA A 271 -13.92 16.62 9.89
N VAL A 272 -13.24 15.47 9.78
CA VAL A 272 -13.62 14.24 10.49
C VAL A 272 -13.67 14.47 12.00
N SER A 273 -12.68 15.17 12.58
CA SER A 273 -12.67 15.48 14.02
C SER A 273 -13.84 16.36 14.45
N ALA A 274 -14.24 17.34 13.64
CA ALA A 274 -15.39 18.20 13.87
C ALA A 274 -16.70 17.37 13.84
N TRP A 275 -16.88 16.55 12.83
CA TRP A 275 -18.05 15.70 12.67
C TRP A 275 -18.17 14.64 13.77
N ARG A 276 -17.06 14.04 14.20
CA ARG A 276 -17.06 13.10 15.34
C ARG A 276 -17.55 13.75 16.64
N ARG A 277 -17.14 15.00 16.92
CA ARG A 277 -17.66 15.75 18.09
C ARG A 277 -19.16 16.00 17.96
N ARG A 278 -19.68 16.38 16.78
CA ARG A 278 -21.11 16.57 16.55
C ARG A 278 -21.88 15.26 16.75
N LEU A 279 -21.39 14.15 16.20
CA LEU A 279 -22.01 12.83 16.38
C LEU A 279 -22.05 12.44 17.88
N ALA A 280 -20.94 12.60 18.60
CA ALA A 280 -20.88 12.33 20.04
C ALA A 280 -21.89 13.17 20.81
N SER A 281 -22.06 14.44 20.50
CA SER A 281 -23.08 15.33 21.12
C SER A 281 -24.51 14.86 20.84
N VAL A 282 -24.80 14.33 19.65
CA VAL A 282 -26.12 13.76 19.32
C VAL A 282 -26.36 12.48 20.12
N LEU A 283 -25.35 11.62 20.26
CA LEU A 283 -25.48 10.34 20.96
C LEU A 283 -25.51 10.46 22.50
N SER A 284 -25.11 11.58 23.07
CA SER A 284 -25.13 11.82 24.53
C SER A 284 -26.46 12.40 25.05
N ARG A 285 -27.36 12.76 24.16
CA ARG A 285 -28.71 13.21 24.48
C ARG A 285 -29.72 12.07 24.54
#